data_6e9586c21ba7b7ccf3c8c7aa78a186f8
#
_entry.id   6e9586c21ba7b7ccf3c8c7aa78a186f8
#
_cell.length_a   1.000
_cell.length_b   1.000
_cell.length_c   1.000
_cell.angle_alpha   90.00
_cell.angle_beta   90.00
_cell.angle_gamma   90.00
#
_symmetry.space_group_name_H-M   'P 1'
#
loop_
_entity.id
_entity.type
_entity.pdbx_description
1 polymer ?
#
loop_
_entity_poly.entity_id
_entity_poly.type
_entity_poly.pdbx_seq_one_letter_code
_entity_poly.pdbx_strand_id
1 'polypeptide(L)'
;MPYNFIKKKVEVRLTDTTVEIFYNHERIASHRRLYGRPGQYATVKDHMPLTHQQYQDWNGDHFRAWARKYGNHTYLVIDTMLKASKIEQQSYRGCIGILRLAKRYSPAQLEAACEKVLAYSAVPSYKSVANVLAIMKKQPQQTIVKEEEPKNNYAITRGAKYYGGKSSC
;
A
#
# COMPACT_ATOMS: atom_id res chain seq x y z
N MET A 1 -12.09 -25.26 17.33
CA MET A 1 -13.24 -25.89 16.63
C MET A 1 -13.52 -25.11 15.34
N PRO A 2 -14.11 -25.71 14.31
CA PRO A 2 -14.44 -25.03 13.06
C PRO A 2 -15.44 -23.88 13.27
N TYR A 3 -15.27 -22.79 12.52
CA TYR A 3 -16.08 -21.57 12.66
C TYR A 3 -17.57 -21.76 12.39
N ASN A 4 -17.95 -22.79 11.63
CA ASN A 4 -19.34 -23.13 11.31
C ASN A 4 -20.17 -23.53 12.54
N PHE A 5 -19.51 -23.88 13.64
CA PHE A 5 -20.13 -24.29 14.89
C PHE A 5 -20.15 -23.18 15.96
N ILE A 6 -19.78 -21.96 15.61
CA ILE A 6 -19.88 -20.80 16.50
C ILE A 6 -21.34 -20.62 16.89
N LYS A 7 -21.59 -20.40 18.20
CA LYS A 7 -22.92 -20.27 18.81
C LYS A 7 -23.76 -21.56 18.84
N LYS A 8 -23.23 -22.70 18.40
CA LYS A 8 -23.92 -23.99 18.58
C LYS A 8 -23.47 -24.61 19.91
N LYS A 9 -24.38 -25.35 20.54
CA LYS A 9 -24.08 -26.13 21.74
C LYS A 9 -23.30 -27.36 21.32
N VAL A 10 -22.10 -27.54 21.88
CA VAL A 10 -21.18 -28.64 21.59
C VAL A 10 -20.83 -29.39 22.87
N GLU A 11 -20.52 -30.65 22.76
CA GLU A 11 -20.02 -31.49 23.84
C GLU A 11 -18.49 -31.48 23.81
N VAL A 12 -17.87 -31.36 24.97
CA VAL A 12 -16.41 -31.32 25.10
C VAL A 12 -15.95 -32.46 25.97
N ARG A 13 -15.10 -33.33 25.42
CA ARG A 13 -14.44 -34.41 26.15
C ARG A 13 -12.99 -33.99 26.44
N LEU A 14 -12.64 -34.01 27.71
CA LEU A 14 -11.29 -33.71 28.17
C LEU A 14 -10.60 -35.03 28.57
N THR A 15 -9.42 -35.26 27.99
CA THR A 15 -8.47 -36.31 28.39
C THR A 15 -7.20 -35.67 28.95
N ASP A 16 -6.27 -36.46 29.41
CA ASP A 16 -4.98 -35.92 29.92
C ASP A 16 -4.19 -35.18 28.83
N THR A 17 -4.27 -35.60 27.60
CA THR A 17 -3.45 -35.04 26.49
C THR A 17 -4.26 -34.28 25.45
N THR A 18 -5.57 -34.53 25.34
CA THR A 18 -6.40 -33.97 24.28
C THR A 18 -7.69 -33.35 24.77
N VAL A 19 -8.19 -32.41 23.97
CA VAL A 19 -9.51 -31.81 24.08
C VAL A 19 -10.27 -32.15 22.80
N GLU A 20 -11.30 -32.97 22.91
CA GLU A 20 -12.13 -33.37 21.78
C GLU A 20 -13.48 -32.63 21.84
N ILE A 21 -13.96 -32.18 20.70
CA ILE A 21 -15.18 -31.41 20.59
C ILE A 21 -16.12 -32.18 19.66
N PHE A 22 -17.35 -32.44 20.15
CA PHE A 22 -18.38 -33.19 19.44
C PHE A 22 -19.60 -32.32 19.20
N TYR A 23 -20.24 -32.53 18.07
CA TYR A 23 -21.54 -31.97 17.73
C TYR A 23 -22.41 -33.08 17.14
N ASN A 24 -23.60 -33.31 17.71
CA ASN A 24 -24.49 -34.40 17.34
C ASN A 24 -23.77 -35.77 17.31
N HIS A 25 -22.98 -36.06 18.34
CA HIS A 25 -22.19 -37.29 18.50
C HIS A 25 -21.04 -37.46 17.47
N GLU A 26 -20.85 -36.50 16.55
CA GLU A 26 -19.74 -36.51 15.60
C GLU A 26 -18.60 -35.65 16.14
N ARG A 27 -17.33 -36.16 16.06
CA ARG A 27 -16.15 -35.40 16.49
C ARG A 27 -15.80 -34.36 15.42
N ILE A 28 -16.00 -33.08 15.73
CA ILE A 28 -15.76 -31.96 14.84
C ILE A 28 -14.37 -31.34 14.99
N ALA A 29 -13.71 -31.56 16.13
CA ALA A 29 -12.34 -31.09 16.36
C ALA A 29 -11.64 -31.88 17.45
N SER A 30 -10.30 -31.93 17.34
CA SER A 30 -9.41 -32.44 18.38
C SER A 30 -8.23 -31.50 18.52
N HIS A 31 -7.89 -31.12 19.75
CA HIS A 31 -6.76 -30.25 20.05
C HIS A 31 -5.91 -30.85 21.15
N ARG A 32 -4.60 -30.60 21.11
CA ARG A 32 -3.73 -30.94 22.23
C ARG A 32 -4.13 -30.10 23.45
N ARG A 33 -4.27 -30.74 24.60
CA ARG A 33 -4.48 -30.05 25.85
C ARG A 33 -3.22 -29.27 26.25
N LEU A 34 -3.36 -27.99 26.57
CA LEU A 34 -2.26 -27.12 26.96
C LEU A 34 -2.21 -27.01 28.47
N TYR A 35 -1.04 -27.31 29.04
CA TYR A 35 -0.73 -27.16 30.45
C TYR A 35 0.35 -26.07 30.59
N GLY A 36 0.00 -24.86 30.42
CA GLY A 36 0.98 -23.81 30.44
C GLY A 36 0.49 -22.53 31.10
N ARG A 37 1.13 -21.43 30.79
CA ARG A 37 0.72 -20.11 31.29
C ARG A 37 -0.67 -19.74 30.76
N PRO A 38 -1.49 -19.00 31.52
CA PRO A 38 -2.76 -18.46 31.03
C PRO A 38 -2.55 -17.69 29.72
N GLY A 39 -3.51 -17.80 28.79
CA GLY A 39 -3.44 -17.12 27.51
C GLY A 39 -2.81 -17.92 26.36
N GLN A 40 -2.40 -19.16 26.58
CA GLN A 40 -2.00 -20.05 25.49
C GLN A 40 -3.23 -20.58 24.73
N TYR A 41 -3.09 -20.72 23.42
CA TYR A 41 -4.11 -21.32 22.56
C TYR A 41 -3.48 -22.15 21.45
N ALA A 42 -4.15 -23.25 21.10
CA ALA A 42 -3.81 -24.09 19.97
C ALA A 42 -4.81 -23.82 18.85
N THR A 43 -4.33 -23.15 17.80
CA THR A 43 -5.17 -22.78 16.65
C THR A 43 -4.90 -23.74 15.50
N VAL A 44 -5.96 -24.27 14.90
CA VAL A 44 -5.91 -25.04 13.65
C VAL A 44 -6.40 -24.11 12.53
N LYS A 45 -5.58 -23.89 11.51
CA LYS A 45 -5.88 -22.94 10.40
C LYS A 45 -7.19 -23.28 9.69
N ASP A 46 -7.44 -24.56 9.45
CA ASP A 46 -8.66 -25.04 8.75
C ASP A 46 -9.96 -24.75 9.50
N HIS A 47 -9.87 -24.47 10.80
CA HIS A 47 -11.02 -24.09 11.61
C HIS A 47 -11.43 -22.61 11.44
N MET A 48 -10.66 -21.81 10.74
CA MET A 48 -10.93 -20.40 10.51
C MET A 48 -11.66 -20.16 9.19
N PRO A 49 -12.49 -19.12 9.08
CA PRO A 49 -13.03 -18.69 7.78
C PRO A 49 -11.91 -18.39 6.78
N LEU A 50 -12.14 -18.66 5.51
CA LEU A 50 -11.16 -18.42 4.44
C LEU A 50 -10.65 -16.98 4.42
N THR A 51 -11.51 -16.02 4.71
CA THR A 51 -11.12 -14.62 4.83
C THR A 51 -10.09 -14.38 5.94
N HIS A 52 -10.21 -15.05 7.08
CA HIS A 52 -9.25 -14.94 8.19
C HIS A 52 -7.96 -15.71 7.90
N GLN A 53 -8.03 -16.84 7.21
CA GLN A 53 -6.85 -17.58 6.79
C GLN A 53 -5.95 -16.73 5.87
N GLN A 54 -6.55 -16.02 4.91
CA GLN A 54 -5.83 -15.09 4.03
C GLN A 54 -5.11 -13.96 4.80
N TYR A 55 -5.72 -13.47 5.89
CA TYR A 55 -5.07 -12.45 6.73
C TYR A 55 -3.90 -12.99 7.56
N GLN A 56 -3.91 -14.27 7.93
CA GLN A 56 -2.78 -14.88 8.65
C GLN A 56 -1.55 -15.11 7.76
N ASP A 57 -1.74 -15.31 6.47
CA ASP A 57 -0.65 -15.46 5.50
C ASP A 57 -0.02 -14.10 5.13
N TRP A 58 -0.62 -13.00 5.56
CA TRP A 58 -0.05 -11.66 5.36
C TRP A 58 1.05 -11.40 6.37
N ASN A 59 2.27 -11.49 5.89
CA ASN A 59 3.48 -11.11 6.61
C ASN A 59 4.20 -9.98 5.85
N GLY A 60 5.20 -9.39 6.48
CA GLY A 60 5.97 -8.31 5.86
C GLY A 60 6.56 -8.71 4.50
N ASP A 61 7.01 -9.96 4.36
CA ASP A 61 7.61 -10.45 3.11
C ASP A 61 6.59 -10.58 1.98
N HIS A 62 5.35 -10.95 2.31
CA HIS A 62 4.24 -10.95 1.33
C HIS A 62 4.01 -9.54 0.77
N PHE A 63 3.99 -8.51 1.60
CA PHE A 63 3.84 -7.13 1.15
C PHE A 63 5.02 -6.65 0.33
N ARG A 64 6.25 -7.00 0.72
CA ARG A 64 7.47 -6.70 -0.04
C ARG A 64 7.43 -7.34 -1.43
N ALA A 65 7.07 -8.63 -1.50
CA ALA A 65 6.94 -9.35 -2.76
C ALA A 65 5.83 -8.77 -3.66
N TRP A 66 4.70 -8.38 -3.05
CA TRP A 66 3.62 -7.74 -3.79
C TRP A 66 4.02 -6.36 -4.31
N ALA A 67 4.70 -5.54 -3.51
CA ALA A 67 5.16 -4.22 -3.91
C ALA A 67 6.17 -4.26 -5.07
N ARG A 68 7.06 -5.25 -5.10
CA ARG A 68 8.03 -5.44 -6.20
C ARG A 68 7.37 -5.61 -7.58
N LYS A 69 6.14 -6.12 -7.64
CA LYS A 69 5.39 -6.25 -8.90
C LYS A 69 5.01 -4.91 -9.51
N TYR A 70 4.97 -3.83 -8.72
CA TYR A 70 4.62 -2.49 -9.18
C TYR A 70 5.84 -1.64 -9.50
N GLY A 71 6.93 -1.79 -8.70
CA GLY A 71 8.17 -1.09 -8.94
C GLY A 71 9.08 -1.02 -7.72
N ASN A 72 10.27 -0.47 -7.91
CA ASN A 72 11.29 -0.41 -6.87
C ASN A 72 10.97 0.65 -5.79
N HIS A 73 10.47 1.82 -6.20
CA HIS A 73 10.11 2.88 -5.24
C HIS A 73 8.90 2.47 -4.39
N THR A 74 7.93 1.78 -4.99
CA THR A 74 6.81 1.18 -4.26
C THR A 74 7.29 0.16 -3.23
N TYR A 75 8.26 -0.69 -3.61
CA TYR A 75 8.89 -1.61 -2.67
C TYR A 75 9.59 -0.88 -1.52
N LEU A 76 10.39 0.16 -1.81
CA LEU A 76 11.08 0.95 -0.78
C LEU A 76 10.12 1.62 0.18
N VAL A 77 9.02 2.19 -0.31
CA VAL A 77 7.97 2.78 0.53
C VAL A 77 7.39 1.75 1.50
N ILE A 78 7.02 0.57 0.99
CA ILE A 78 6.44 -0.51 1.81
C ILE A 78 7.45 -1.01 2.82
N ASP A 79 8.70 -1.26 2.43
CA ASP A 79 9.76 -1.74 3.33
C ASP A 79 10.06 -0.72 4.44
N THR A 80 10.14 0.56 4.11
CA THR A 80 10.33 1.65 5.09
C THR A 80 9.17 1.73 6.07
N MET A 81 7.93 1.61 5.60
CA MET A 81 6.75 1.60 6.48
C MET A 81 6.74 0.41 7.44
N LEU A 82 7.12 -0.77 6.97
CA LEU A 82 7.20 -1.98 7.80
C LEU A 82 8.29 -1.84 8.88
N LYS A 83 9.47 -1.32 8.50
CA LYS A 83 10.59 -1.10 9.41
C LYS A 83 10.36 0.04 10.42
N ALA A 84 9.61 1.06 10.04
CA ALA A 84 9.32 2.20 10.91
C ALA A 84 8.40 1.83 12.08
N SER A 85 7.62 0.77 11.96
CA SER A 85 6.70 0.33 13.00
C SER A 85 7.36 -0.64 13.95
N LYS A 86 7.22 -0.43 15.26
CA LYS A 86 7.70 -1.35 16.30
C LYS A 86 7.11 -2.76 16.15
N ILE A 87 5.89 -2.84 15.64
CA ILE A 87 5.17 -4.07 15.32
C ILE A 87 4.71 -3.97 13.87
N GLU A 88 5.25 -4.80 12.97
CA GLU A 88 4.96 -4.73 11.52
C GLU A 88 3.48 -4.80 11.18
N GLN A 89 2.68 -5.57 11.94
CA GLN A 89 1.25 -5.72 11.71
C GLN A 89 0.46 -4.42 11.77
N GLN A 90 0.94 -3.43 12.52
CA GLN A 90 0.30 -2.10 12.59
C GLN A 90 0.36 -1.38 11.23
N SER A 91 1.39 -1.65 10.44
CA SER A 91 1.58 -1.05 9.11
C SER A 91 0.83 -1.76 8.00
N TYR A 92 0.38 -3.00 8.19
CA TYR A 92 -0.25 -3.81 7.14
C TYR A 92 -1.44 -3.13 6.50
N ARG A 93 -2.29 -2.46 7.29
CA ARG A 93 -3.44 -1.71 6.78
C ARG A 93 -3.03 -0.58 5.84
N GLY A 94 -1.95 0.13 6.18
CA GLY A 94 -1.37 1.16 5.33
C GLY A 94 -0.78 0.59 4.04
N CYS A 95 -0.02 -0.50 4.14
CA CYS A 95 0.59 -1.21 3.01
C CYS A 95 -0.47 -1.69 2.01
N ILE A 96 -1.53 -2.35 2.50
CA ILE A 96 -2.67 -2.77 1.67
C ILE A 96 -3.32 -1.56 0.98
N GLY A 97 -3.51 -0.47 1.72
CA GLY A 97 -4.07 0.76 1.19
C GLY A 97 -3.28 1.27 -0.01
N ILE A 98 -1.95 1.37 0.12
CA ILE A 98 -1.05 1.82 -0.96
C ILE A 98 -1.12 0.87 -2.17
N LEU A 99 -1.01 -0.43 -1.94
CA LEU A 99 -1.02 -1.42 -3.03
C LEU A 99 -2.37 -1.47 -3.76
N ARG A 100 -3.49 -1.21 -3.06
CA ARG A 100 -4.80 -1.07 -3.68
C ARG A 100 -4.95 0.18 -4.55
N LEU A 101 -4.17 1.24 -4.28
CA LEU A 101 -4.17 2.43 -5.13
C LEU A 101 -3.71 2.12 -6.56
N ALA A 102 -2.87 1.10 -6.77
CA ALA A 102 -2.47 0.66 -8.11
C ALA A 102 -3.65 0.20 -8.98
N LYS A 103 -4.77 -0.23 -8.38
CA LYS A 103 -6.00 -0.57 -9.12
C LYS A 103 -6.79 0.66 -9.55
N ARG A 104 -6.67 1.77 -8.81
CA ARG A 104 -7.40 3.02 -9.06
C ARG A 104 -6.60 3.98 -9.94
N TYR A 105 -5.31 3.98 -9.73
CA TYR A 105 -4.33 4.77 -10.47
C TYR A 105 -3.47 3.86 -11.29
N SER A 106 -2.84 3.96 -12.27
CA SER A 106 -1.98 2.94 -12.91
C SER A 106 -0.76 2.57 -12.04
N PRO A 107 -0.14 1.40 -12.25
CA PRO A 107 1.11 1.04 -11.57
C PRO A 107 2.23 2.07 -11.77
N ALA A 108 2.35 2.62 -12.97
CA ALA A 108 3.35 3.65 -13.29
C ALA A 108 3.13 4.96 -12.50
N GLN A 109 1.87 5.38 -12.35
CA GLN A 109 1.52 6.55 -11.54
C GLN A 109 1.81 6.32 -10.05
N LEU A 110 1.54 5.11 -9.55
CA LEU A 110 1.87 4.74 -8.18
C LEU A 110 3.38 4.79 -7.94
N GLU A 111 4.17 4.25 -8.87
CA GLU A 111 5.62 4.23 -8.78
C GLU A 111 6.20 5.65 -8.77
N ALA A 112 5.76 6.51 -9.68
CA ALA A 112 6.18 7.92 -9.73
C ALA A 112 5.74 8.70 -8.47
N ALA A 113 4.59 8.38 -7.89
CA ALA A 113 4.15 8.99 -6.64
C ALA A 113 5.01 8.53 -5.46
N CYS A 114 5.36 7.24 -5.41
CA CYS A 114 6.24 6.68 -4.38
C CYS A 114 7.64 7.30 -4.46
N GLU A 115 8.21 7.49 -5.64
CA GLU A 115 9.47 8.19 -5.87
C GLU A 115 9.44 9.60 -5.27
N LYS A 116 8.42 10.38 -5.60
CA LYS A 116 8.25 11.74 -5.05
C LYS A 116 8.12 11.73 -3.53
N VAL A 117 7.37 10.78 -2.96
CA VAL A 117 7.21 10.69 -1.50
C VAL A 117 8.53 10.38 -0.81
N LEU A 118 9.34 9.49 -1.35
CA LEU A 118 10.66 9.16 -0.81
C LEU A 118 11.62 10.36 -0.84
N ALA A 119 11.47 11.25 -1.81
CA ALA A 119 12.31 12.45 -1.92
C ALA A 119 12.10 13.45 -0.79
N TYR A 120 10.90 13.55 -0.20
CA TYR A 120 10.61 14.54 0.85
C TYR A 120 10.25 13.94 2.21
N SER A 121 10.00 12.64 2.32
CA SER A 121 9.58 11.99 3.56
C SER A 121 10.45 10.79 3.90
N ALA A 122 11.13 10.85 5.05
CA ALA A 122 11.89 9.73 5.56
C ALA A 122 11.00 8.54 5.99
N VAL A 123 9.77 8.84 6.45
CA VAL A 123 8.78 7.82 6.84
C VAL A 123 7.51 8.02 6.02
N PRO A 124 7.39 7.34 4.89
CA PRO A 124 6.21 7.44 4.04
C PRO A 124 4.97 6.86 4.74
N SER A 125 3.78 7.37 4.36
CA SER A 125 2.49 6.91 4.87
C SER A 125 1.50 6.75 3.73
N TYR A 126 0.40 6.02 3.98
CA TYR A 126 -0.71 5.96 3.03
C TYR A 126 -1.21 7.35 2.62
N LYS A 127 -1.33 8.28 3.59
CA LYS A 127 -1.82 9.64 3.33
C LYS A 127 -0.88 10.42 2.42
N SER A 128 0.43 10.33 2.64
CA SER A 128 1.41 11.03 1.79
C SER A 128 1.36 10.54 0.34
N VAL A 129 1.30 9.23 0.11
CA VAL A 129 1.19 8.67 -1.24
C VAL A 129 -0.15 9.04 -1.91
N ALA A 130 -1.26 8.94 -1.17
CA ALA A 130 -2.59 9.28 -1.69
C ALA A 130 -2.69 10.77 -2.07
N ASN A 131 -2.11 11.68 -1.28
CA ASN A 131 -2.09 13.10 -1.58
C ASN A 131 -1.28 13.41 -2.84
N VAL A 132 -0.10 12.82 -3.00
CA VAL A 132 0.71 13.00 -4.20
C VAL A 132 -0.02 12.50 -5.45
N LEU A 133 -0.66 11.33 -5.37
CA LEU A 133 -1.47 10.80 -6.47
C LEU A 133 -2.66 11.72 -6.82
N ALA A 134 -3.32 12.30 -5.80
CA ALA A 134 -4.41 13.23 -6.03
C ALA A 134 -3.95 14.52 -6.72
N ILE A 135 -2.77 15.04 -6.35
CA ILE A 135 -2.17 16.21 -6.99
C ILE A 135 -1.77 15.88 -8.44
N MET A 136 -1.11 14.74 -8.67
CA MET A 136 -0.70 14.29 -10.01
C MET A 136 -1.90 14.09 -10.93
N LYS A 137 -3.05 13.65 -10.40
CA LYS A 137 -4.28 13.53 -11.18
C LYS A 137 -4.90 14.90 -11.55
N LYS A 138 -4.74 15.91 -10.69
CA LYS A 138 -5.26 17.26 -10.93
C LYS A 138 -4.39 18.07 -11.91
N GLN A 139 -3.11 17.74 -12.01
CA GLN A 139 -2.21 18.26 -13.03
C GLN A 139 -2.20 17.27 -14.20
N PRO A 140 -3.03 17.47 -15.26
CA PRO A 140 -2.81 16.75 -16.50
C PRO A 140 -1.37 17.06 -16.92
N GLN A 141 -0.63 16.05 -17.34
CA GLN A 141 0.74 16.16 -17.80
C GLN A 141 0.88 17.46 -18.61
N GLN A 142 1.55 18.45 -18.02
CA GLN A 142 2.15 19.47 -18.83
C GLN A 142 3.19 18.73 -19.67
N THR A 143 2.77 18.36 -20.87
CA THR A 143 3.68 18.04 -21.94
C THR A 143 4.80 19.05 -21.84
N ILE A 144 6.03 18.57 -21.78
CA ILE A 144 7.22 19.39 -21.90
C ILE A 144 6.98 20.23 -23.15
N VAL A 145 6.45 21.43 -22.96
CA VAL A 145 6.48 22.46 -23.98
C VAL A 145 7.98 22.71 -24.11
N LYS A 146 8.57 22.25 -25.22
CA LYS A 146 9.87 22.75 -25.65
C LYS A 146 9.80 24.27 -25.42
N GLU A 147 10.68 24.78 -24.59
CA GLU A 147 10.92 26.21 -24.51
C GLU A 147 11.22 26.66 -25.94
N GLU A 148 10.21 27.15 -26.64
CA GLU A 148 10.42 28.05 -27.73
C GLU A 148 11.08 29.25 -27.09
N GLU A 149 12.29 29.54 -27.51
CA GLU A 149 13.02 30.76 -27.13
C GLU A 149 12.05 31.92 -27.19
N PRO A 150 12.00 32.79 -26.16
CA PRO A 150 11.07 33.89 -26.12
C PRO A 150 11.41 34.76 -27.36
N LYS A 151 10.57 34.69 -28.39
CA LYS A 151 10.61 35.67 -29.47
C LYS A 151 10.36 37.01 -28.77
N ASN A 152 11.45 37.77 -28.72
CA ASN A 152 11.49 39.06 -28.04
C ASN A 152 10.67 40.08 -28.84
N ASN A 153 9.36 40.00 -28.72
CA ASN A 153 8.38 40.86 -29.41
C ASN A 153 8.33 42.28 -28.85
N TYR A 154 9.16 42.59 -27.85
CA TYR A 154 9.23 43.91 -27.23
C TYR A 154 10.38 44.77 -27.75
N ALA A 155 11.26 44.22 -28.59
CA ALA A 155 12.24 45.02 -29.30
C ALA A 155 11.58 45.67 -30.51
N ILE A 156 10.95 46.83 -30.35
CA ILE A 156 10.59 47.71 -31.46
C ILE A 156 11.91 48.30 -31.96
N THR A 157 12.59 47.57 -32.86
CA THR A 157 13.72 48.10 -33.63
C THR A 157 13.18 49.07 -34.65
N ARG A 158 13.17 50.34 -34.29
CA ARG A 158 12.89 51.42 -35.25
C ARG A 158 14.02 51.43 -36.28
N GLY A 159 13.68 51.05 -37.50
CA GLY A 159 14.62 51.01 -38.60
C GLY A 159 15.19 52.41 -38.93
N ALA A 160 16.32 52.45 -39.68
CA ALA A 160 17.04 53.66 -40.03
C ALA A 160 16.17 54.75 -40.66
N LYS A 161 15.08 54.45 -41.31
CA LYS A 161 14.10 55.38 -41.84
C LYS A 161 13.35 56.20 -40.80
N TYR A 162 13.33 55.79 -39.54
CA TYR A 162 12.63 56.53 -38.46
C TYR A 162 13.45 57.74 -37.98
N TYR A 163 14.78 57.71 -38.17
CA TYR A 163 15.67 58.78 -37.68
C TYR A 163 15.96 59.81 -38.75
N GLY A 164 15.12 59.87 -39.81
CA GLY A 164 14.96 61.01 -40.63
C GLY A 164 16.24 61.69 -41.16
N GLY A 165 17.10 60.91 -41.78
CA GLY A 165 18.12 61.56 -42.59
C GLY A 165 17.50 62.12 -43.86
N LYS A 166 17.12 63.40 -43.89
CA LYS A 166 16.91 64.17 -45.11
C LYS A 166 18.28 64.39 -45.72
N SER A 167 18.63 63.68 -46.79
CA SER A 167 19.68 64.12 -47.67
C SER A 167 19.12 65.21 -48.53
N SER A 168 19.53 66.43 -48.25
CA SER A 168 19.37 67.57 -49.15
C SER A 168 20.46 67.55 -50.16
N CYS A 169 20.04 67.91 -51.39
CA CYS A 169 20.77 68.16 -52.63
C CYS A 169 21.16 66.97 -53.43
#